data_6bc0f0a62925d768c48d77ec9b5fd600
#
_entry.id   6bc0f0a62925d768c48d77ec9b5fd600
#
_cell.length_a   1.000
_cell.length_b   1.000
_cell.length_c   1.000
_cell.angle_alpha   90.00
_cell.angle_beta   90.00
_cell.angle_gamma   90.00
#
_symmetry.space_group_name_H-M   'P 1'
#
loop_
_entity.id
_entity.type
_entity.pdbx_description
1 polymer ?
#
loop_
_entity_poly.entity_id
_entity_poly.type
_entity_poly.pdbx_seq_one_letter_code
_entity_poly.pdbx_strand_id
1 'polypeptide(L)'
;MKTFYYTIILSFFLFSCKKDGDANRPTVALPIVITTDITPISSTTITTGGKITDEGNSPLTERGVCWSTSPNPVVSGNHTADGNGSGYFKSVISGLTQMNTYYVRAYATNIAGTAYGNELIYTNLPANVYVVCVEYDGVKYTSKVLKNGVASILNSGSNSATARSIFVKETDVYVAGDQSINNVRTGTVWKNGIATTLSSDVSSANSIFVSGTDVYVGGSKDMLKPAVWKNGLITILPYNNFNTSLVRSIYVSNEVVYAAGDEYDGSFAKAKVWQNASATNTLEGTYTNNSVANSIVVSDGAVYVAGQNSGRQYTWKNGVTIYLLTSGTSSIAYSAFVIGADIYTAGYEYNGINNVATVWKNGVATYLTDGIRDAIASSVYVYGTDVYVSGSESNGTKYVAKVWKNGVATSLSDGTNDGNGIAIFIR
;
A
#
# COMPACT_ATOMS: atom_id res chain seq x y z
N MET A 1 -101.64 -35.24 21.37
CA MET A 1 -100.21 -35.07 21.50
C MET A 1 -99.65 -34.64 20.16
N LYS A 2 -99.26 -33.35 20.02
CA LYS A 2 -98.68 -32.84 18.80
C LYS A 2 -97.22 -32.67 19.02
N THR A 3 -96.39 -33.42 18.25
CA THR A 3 -94.98 -33.38 18.32
C THR A 3 -94.45 -32.29 17.37
N PHE A 4 -93.73 -31.31 17.83
CA PHE A 4 -93.08 -30.28 17.02
C PHE A 4 -91.70 -30.71 16.67
N TYR A 5 -91.36 -30.79 15.38
CA TYR A 5 -89.99 -30.92 14.88
C TYR A 5 -89.39 -29.51 14.63
N TYR A 6 -88.29 -29.23 15.32
CA TYR A 6 -87.44 -28.05 15.01
C TYR A 6 -86.39 -28.45 14.00
N THR A 7 -86.44 -27.79 12.83
CA THR A 7 -85.42 -27.93 11.83
C THR A 7 -84.37 -26.85 12.07
N ILE A 8 -83.15 -27.23 12.47
CA ILE A 8 -82.01 -26.30 12.59
C ILE A 8 -81.36 -26.18 11.21
N ILE A 9 -81.44 -24.95 10.63
CA ILE A 9 -80.72 -24.59 9.40
C ILE A 9 -79.35 -24.10 9.82
N LEU A 10 -78.30 -24.91 9.54
CA LEU A 10 -76.88 -24.58 9.75
C LEU A 10 -76.39 -23.80 8.52
N SER A 11 -76.30 -22.47 8.64
CA SER A 11 -75.71 -21.62 7.62
C SER A 11 -74.21 -21.70 7.65
N PHE A 12 -73.62 -22.35 6.62
CA PHE A 12 -72.18 -22.32 6.39
C PHE A 12 -71.81 -20.96 5.83
N PHE A 13 -71.14 -20.10 6.61
CA PHE A 13 -70.41 -18.95 6.13
C PHE A 13 -69.09 -19.41 5.55
N LEU A 14 -68.96 -19.48 4.20
CA LEU A 14 -67.70 -19.61 3.54
C LEU A 14 -66.96 -18.27 3.66
N PHE A 15 -66.04 -18.17 4.59
CA PHE A 15 -65.02 -17.13 4.57
C PHE A 15 -64.05 -17.40 3.43
N SER A 16 -64.24 -16.71 2.32
CA SER A 16 -63.24 -16.62 1.23
C SER A 16 -62.08 -15.77 1.79
N CYS A 17 -61.02 -16.41 2.28
CA CYS A 17 -59.75 -15.74 2.45
C CYS A 17 -59.23 -15.32 1.08
N LYS A 18 -59.43 -14.06 0.72
CA LYS A 18 -58.63 -13.43 -0.32
C LYS A 18 -57.19 -13.45 0.19
N LYS A 19 -56.34 -14.23 -0.43
CA LYS A 19 -54.91 -14.15 -0.27
C LYS A 19 -54.50 -12.84 -0.92
N ASP A 20 -54.41 -11.77 -0.12
CA ASP A 20 -53.79 -10.52 -0.55
C ASP A 20 -52.37 -10.89 -0.99
N GLY A 21 -52.15 -10.89 -2.28
CA GLY A 21 -50.83 -11.07 -2.85
C GLY A 21 -49.97 -9.92 -2.31
N ASP A 22 -48.96 -10.27 -1.54
CA ASP A 22 -47.95 -9.36 -0.97
C ASP A 22 -47.19 -8.74 -2.14
N ALA A 23 -47.79 -7.75 -2.79
CA ALA A 23 -47.22 -7.03 -3.95
C ALA A 23 -46.00 -6.17 -3.57
N ASN A 24 -45.58 -6.20 -2.29
CA ASN A 24 -44.54 -5.35 -1.78
C ASN A 24 -43.41 -6.15 -1.04
N ARG A 25 -43.36 -7.47 -1.22
CA ARG A 25 -42.22 -8.22 -0.71
C ARG A 25 -41.07 -8.07 -1.69
N PRO A 26 -39.93 -7.44 -1.30
CA PRO A 26 -38.79 -7.32 -2.18
C PRO A 26 -38.37 -8.72 -2.67
N THR A 27 -38.26 -8.89 -3.97
CA THR A 27 -37.79 -10.15 -4.55
C THR A 27 -36.35 -10.38 -4.15
N VAL A 28 -36.04 -11.58 -3.64
CA VAL A 28 -34.67 -11.94 -3.34
C VAL A 28 -33.91 -12.12 -4.65
N ALA A 29 -32.78 -11.46 -4.79
CA ALA A 29 -31.88 -11.50 -5.93
C ALA A 29 -30.51 -12.07 -5.52
N LEU A 30 -29.68 -12.41 -6.50
CA LEU A 30 -28.30 -12.76 -6.26
C LEU A 30 -27.52 -11.54 -5.73
N PRO A 31 -26.51 -11.73 -4.88
CA PRO A 31 -25.60 -10.67 -4.44
C PRO A 31 -24.86 -10.01 -5.61
N ILE A 32 -24.40 -8.75 -5.41
CA ILE A 32 -23.50 -8.08 -6.36
C ILE A 32 -22.10 -8.07 -5.75
N VAL A 33 -21.16 -8.72 -6.45
CA VAL A 33 -19.79 -8.97 -5.97
C VAL A 33 -18.78 -8.45 -6.99
N ILE A 34 -17.71 -7.82 -6.51
CA ILE A 34 -16.54 -7.39 -7.29
C ILE A 34 -15.31 -8.06 -6.68
N THR A 35 -14.47 -8.66 -7.53
CA THR A 35 -13.18 -9.22 -7.09
C THR A 35 -12.15 -8.09 -6.94
N THR A 36 -11.44 -8.05 -5.81
CA THR A 36 -10.39 -7.04 -5.57
C THR A 36 -9.02 -7.50 -6.05
N ASP A 37 -8.10 -6.56 -6.22
CA ASP A 37 -6.76 -6.82 -6.77
C ASP A 37 -6.02 -7.94 -6.05
N ILE A 38 -5.21 -8.69 -6.83
CA ILE A 38 -4.36 -9.76 -6.34
C ILE A 38 -3.00 -9.18 -5.96
N THR A 39 -2.55 -9.49 -4.74
CA THR A 39 -1.22 -9.10 -4.24
C THR A 39 -0.43 -10.34 -3.87
N PRO A 40 0.73 -10.62 -4.51
CA PRO A 40 1.63 -11.68 -4.10
C PRO A 40 2.21 -11.44 -2.71
N ILE A 41 2.18 -12.45 -1.86
CA ILE A 41 2.84 -12.45 -0.53
C ILE A 41 4.13 -13.27 -0.59
N SER A 42 4.11 -14.38 -1.31
CA SER A 42 5.25 -15.28 -1.46
C SER A 42 5.17 -16.03 -2.80
N SER A 43 6.18 -16.87 -3.08
CA SER A 43 6.17 -17.74 -4.25
C SER A 43 5.02 -18.77 -4.28
N THR A 44 4.27 -18.93 -3.18
CA THR A 44 3.18 -19.90 -3.07
C THR A 44 1.88 -19.30 -2.53
N THR A 45 1.87 -18.00 -2.20
CA THR A 45 0.76 -17.36 -1.49
C THR A 45 0.46 -15.99 -2.05
N ILE A 46 -0.82 -15.70 -2.26
CA ILE A 46 -1.34 -14.39 -2.65
C ILE A 46 -2.44 -13.94 -1.69
N THR A 47 -2.67 -12.64 -1.59
CA THR A 47 -3.90 -12.07 -1.04
C THR A 47 -4.74 -11.49 -2.16
N THR A 48 -6.05 -11.57 -1.99
CA THR A 48 -7.07 -10.93 -2.79
C THR A 48 -8.32 -10.77 -1.92
N GLY A 49 -9.50 -10.67 -2.48
CA GLY A 49 -10.75 -10.60 -1.74
C GLY A 49 -11.89 -10.16 -2.63
N GLY A 50 -12.88 -9.51 -2.03
CA GLY A 50 -14.01 -8.98 -2.74
C GLY A 50 -14.63 -7.78 -2.06
N LYS A 51 -15.47 -7.07 -2.83
CA LYS A 51 -16.40 -6.04 -2.36
C LYS A 51 -17.81 -6.48 -2.70
N ILE A 52 -18.66 -6.62 -1.69
CA ILE A 52 -20.08 -6.91 -1.85
C ILE A 52 -20.82 -5.60 -1.70
N THR A 53 -21.46 -5.16 -2.78
CA THR A 53 -22.17 -3.88 -2.85
C THR A 53 -23.67 -4.03 -2.62
N ASP A 54 -24.21 -5.23 -2.82
CA ASP A 54 -25.62 -5.56 -2.57
C ASP A 54 -25.73 -7.03 -2.14
N GLU A 55 -26.49 -7.31 -1.09
CA GLU A 55 -26.78 -8.68 -0.62
C GLU A 55 -27.98 -9.34 -1.31
N GLY A 56 -28.69 -8.61 -2.18
CA GLY A 56 -29.83 -9.14 -2.93
C GLY A 56 -31.12 -9.30 -2.11
N ASN A 57 -31.39 -8.40 -1.15
CA ASN A 57 -32.54 -8.45 -0.23
C ASN A 57 -32.61 -9.72 0.63
N SER A 58 -31.48 -10.37 0.89
CA SER A 58 -31.36 -11.51 1.78
C SER A 58 -29.96 -11.58 2.37
N PRO A 59 -29.81 -11.89 3.67
CA PRO A 59 -28.50 -12.04 4.29
C PRO A 59 -27.62 -13.04 3.55
N LEU A 60 -26.33 -12.74 3.46
CA LEU A 60 -25.34 -13.66 2.94
C LEU A 60 -25.14 -14.84 3.91
N THR A 61 -25.08 -16.03 3.38
CA THR A 61 -24.72 -17.24 4.11
C THR A 61 -23.22 -17.48 4.10
N GLU A 62 -22.55 -17.09 3.01
CA GLU A 62 -21.10 -17.25 2.85
C GLU A 62 -20.55 -16.25 1.83
N ARG A 63 -19.28 -15.90 1.98
CA ARG A 63 -18.47 -15.16 1.00
C ARG A 63 -17.02 -15.64 1.05
N GLY A 64 -16.32 -15.46 -0.05
CA GLY A 64 -14.90 -15.84 -0.17
C GLY A 64 -14.39 -15.64 -1.59
N VAL A 65 -13.31 -16.34 -1.89
CA VAL A 65 -12.69 -16.35 -3.22
C VAL A 65 -12.54 -17.78 -3.69
N CYS A 66 -12.86 -18.05 -4.96
CA CYS A 66 -12.57 -19.33 -5.61
C CYS A 66 -11.49 -19.16 -6.69
N TRP A 67 -10.67 -20.20 -6.90
CA TRP A 67 -9.59 -20.20 -7.89
C TRP A 67 -9.39 -21.54 -8.55
N SER A 68 -8.84 -21.51 -9.76
CA SER A 68 -8.54 -22.68 -10.57
C SER A 68 -7.43 -22.36 -11.59
N THR A 69 -6.79 -23.36 -12.15
CA THR A 69 -5.94 -23.23 -13.34
C THR A 69 -6.75 -23.19 -14.66
N SER A 70 -8.06 -23.34 -14.58
CA SER A 70 -8.98 -23.18 -15.70
C SER A 70 -9.88 -21.96 -15.51
N PRO A 71 -10.32 -21.28 -16.57
CA PRO A 71 -11.24 -20.13 -16.48
C PRO A 71 -12.56 -20.45 -15.77
N ASN A 72 -13.19 -19.41 -15.23
CA ASN A 72 -14.49 -19.45 -14.54
C ASN A 72 -14.50 -20.38 -13.31
N PRO A 73 -13.60 -20.21 -12.33
CA PRO A 73 -13.63 -20.99 -11.09
C PRO A 73 -14.99 -20.82 -10.38
N VAL A 74 -15.43 -21.87 -9.72
CA VAL A 74 -16.69 -21.91 -8.97
C VAL A 74 -16.45 -22.44 -7.54
N VAL A 75 -17.37 -22.14 -6.64
CA VAL A 75 -17.28 -22.49 -5.21
C VAL A 75 -17.21 -23.99 -4.93
N SER A 76 -17.63 -24.84 -5.87
CA SER A 76 -17.44 -26.30 -5.73
C SER A 76 -16.01 -26.79 -5.93
N GLY A 77 -15.11 -25.93 -6.43
CA GLY A 77 -13.66 -26.17 -6.53
C GLY A 77 -12.89 -25.62 -5.34
N ASN A 78 -11.63 -25.20 -5.58
CA ASN A 78 -10.84 -24.53 -4.54
C ASN A 78 -11.47 -23.19 -4.19
N HIS A 79 -11.70 -22.95 -2.91
CA HIS A 79 -12.27 -21.70 -2.41
C HIS A 79 -11.84 -21.41 -0.98
N THR A 80 -11.97 -20.16 -0.56
CA THR A 80 -11.91 -19.72 0.85
C THR A 80 -13.33 -19.49 1.37
N ALA A 81 -13.52 -19.59 2.68
CA ALA A 81 -14.74 -19.19 3.40
C ALA A 81 -14.37 -18.04 4.36
N ASP A 82 -14.72 -16.81 3.99
CA ASP A 82 -14.27 -15.58 4.67
C ASP A 82 -15.44 -14.90 5.42
N GLY A 83 -16.36 -15.70 5.94
CA GLY A 83 -17.52 -15.27 6.71
C GLY A 83 -18.73 -14.87 5.84
N ASN A 84 -19.49 -13.88 6.33
CA ASN A 84 -20.72 -13.37 5.70
C ASN A 84 -20.80 -11.84 5.82
N GLY A 85 -21.86 -11.22 5.27
CA GLY A 85 -22.09 -9.78 5.32
C GLY A 85 -21.51 -9.03 4.11
N SER A 86 -21.96 -7.77 3.95
CA SER A 86 -21.58 -6.86 2.85
C SER A 86 -20.21 -6.21 3.08
N GLY A 87 -19.79 -5.35 2.13
CA GLY A 87 -18.55 -4.59 2.19
C GLY A 87 -17.33 -5.34 1.69
N TYR A 88 -16.16 -4.82 2.05
CA TYR A 88 -14.87 -5.44 1.69
C TYR A 88 -14.56 -6.65 2.56
N PHE A 89 -13.92 -7.64 1.95
CA PHE A 89 -13.31 -8.77 2.67
C PHE A 89 -11.99 -9.16 1.99
N LYS A 90 -11.12 -9.80 2.76
CA LYS A 90 -9.79 -10.25 2.35
C LYS A 90 -9.72 -11.77 2.43
N SER A 91 -9.08 -12.36 1.45
CA SER A 91 -8.80 -13.80 1.35
C SER A 91 -7.30 -14.04 1.19
N VAL A 92 -6.83 -15.16 1.69
CA VAL A 92 -5.47 -15.65 1.49
C VAL A 92 -5.54 -16.98 0.72
N ILE A 93 -4.93 -17.01 -0.45
CA ILE A 93 -4.79 -18.23 -1.25
C ILE A 93 -3.36 -18.73 -1.09
N SER A 94 -3.17 -19.96 -0.65
CA SER A 94 -1.86 -20.59 -0.45
C SER A 94 -1.72 -21.89 -1.26
N GLY A 95 -0.51 -22.45 -1.33
CA GLY A 95 -0.22 -23.67 -2.06
C GLY A 95 -0.15 -23.49 -3.57
N LEU A 96 0.04 -22.26 -4.06
CA LEU A 96 0.18 -21.98 -5.48
C LEU A 96 1.53 -22.49 -6.00
N THR A 97 1.52 -23.09 -7.19
CA THR A 97 2.71 -23.58 -7.88
C THR A 97 3.29 -22.49 -8.78
N GLN A 98 4.59 -22.28 -8.74
CA GLN A 98 5.26 -21.34 -9.65
C GLN A 98 5.06 -21.74 -11.12
N MET A 99 5.09 -20.75 -12.00
CA MET A 99 4.87 -20.85 -13.46
C MET A 99 3.47 -21.25 -13.88
N ASN A 100 2.55 -21.46 -12.93
CA ASN A 100 1.13 -21.70 -13.24
C ASN A 100 0.33 -20.39 -13.33
N THR A 101 -0.63 -20.38 -14.22
CA THR A 101 -1.65 -19.33 -14.32
C THR A 101 -2.89 -19.76 -13.55
N TYR A 102 -3.41 -18.87 -12.72
CA TYR A 102 -4.62 -19.05 -11.93
C TYR A 102 -5.68 -18.03 -12.34
N TYR A 103 -6.91 -18.47 -12.39
CA TYR A 103 -8.11 -17.66 -12.53
C TYR A 103 -8.73 -17.51 -11.15
N VAL A 104 -9.10 -16.31 -10.76
CA VAL A 104 -9.54 -16.00 -9.39
C VAL A 104 -10.80 -15.15 -9.44
N ARG A 105 -11.83 -15.51 -8.66
CA ARG A 105 -13.09 -14.76 -8.54
C ARG A 105 -13.54 -14.70 -7.09
N ALA A 106 -13.96 -13.52 -6.64
CA ALA A 106 -14.74 -13.41 -5.42
C ALA A 106 -16.12 -14.04 -5.61
N TYR A 107 -16.71 -14.59 -4.54
CA TYR A 107 -18.09 -15.09 -4.54
C TYR A 107 -18.84 -14.64 -3.28
N ALA A 108 -20.16 -14.61 -3.40
CA ALA A 108 -21.06 -14.45 -2.27
C ALA A 108 -22.33 -15.27 -2.51
N THR A 109 -22.84 -15.90 -1.46
CA THR A 109 -24.02 -16.78 -1.50
C THR A 109 -25.10 -16.24 -0.58
N ASN A 110 -26.33 -16.19 -1.08
CA ASN A 110 -27.53 -15.99 -0.29
C ASN A 110 -28.55 -17.07 -0.63
N ILE A 111 -29.78 -16.96 -0.13
CA ILE A 111 -30.86 -17.96 -0.39
C ILE A 111 -31.23 -18.05 -1.89
N ALA A 112 -30.96 -17.04 -2.72
CA ALA A 112 -31.19 -17.06 -4.17
C ALA A 112 -30.12 -17.86 -4.94
N GLY A 113 -28.92 -18.02 -4.34
CA GLY A 113 -27.81 -18.72 -4.93
C GLY A 113 -26.47 -18.00 -4.75
N THR A 114 -25.46 -18.42 -5.53
CA THR A 114 -24.11 -17.87 -5.51
C THR A 114 -23.87 -16.94 -6.69
N ALA A 115 -23.44 -15.71 -6.40
CA ALA A 115 -22.91 -14.76 -7.37
C ALA A 115 -21.39 -14.76 -7.37
N TYR A 116 -20.80 -14.41 -8.52
CA TYR A 116 -19.36 -14.33 -8.70
C TYR A 116 -18.99 -12.93 -9.21
N GLY A 117 -17.89 -12.41 -8.71
CA GLY A 117 -17.27 -11.18 -9.20
C GLY A 117 -16.58 -11.38 -10.55
N ASN A 118 -15.99 -10.30 -11.07
CA ASN A 118 -15.14 -10.34 -12.25
C ASN A 118 -13.98 -11.32 -12.04
N GLU A 119 -13.58 -12.01 -13.12
CA GLU A 119 -12.43 -12.90 -13.10
C GLU A 119 -11.13 -12.09 -13.21
N LEU A 120 -10.17 -12.42 -12.35
CA LEU A 120 -8.80 -11.94 -12.44
C LEU A 120 -7.87 -13.09 -12.81
N ILE A 121 -6.86 -12.79 -13.61
CA ILE A 121 -5.85 -13.78 -14.03
C ILE A 121 -4.56 -13.48 -13.29
N TYR A 122 -3.98 -14.46 -12.65
CA TYR A 122 -2.72 -14.38 -11.93
C TYR A 122 -1.76 -15.47 -12.41
N THR A 123 -0.62 -15.08 -13.00
CA THR A 123 0.47 -16.00 -13.28
C THR A 123 1.51 -15.92 -12.17
N ASN A 124 1.74 -17.04 -11.49
CA ASN A 124 2.66 -17.14 -10.35
C ASN A 124 4.12 -17.21 -10.83
N LEU A 125 4.68 -16.06 -11.20
CA LEU A 125 6.06 -15.94 -11.66
C LEU A 125 7.06 -15.97 -10.50
N PRO A 126 8.34 -16.35 -10.74
CA PRO A 126 9.41 -16.16 -9.76
C PRO A 126 9.52 -14.70 -9.32
N ALA A 127 9.82 -14.49 -8.05
CA ALA A 127 9.97 -13.14 -7.51
C ALA A 127 11.06 -12.35 -8.24
N ASN A 128 10.74 -11.16 -8.68
CA ASN A 128 11.71 -10.20 -9.20
C ASN A 128 11.95 -9.10 -8.17
N VAL A 129 13.21 -8.78 -7.96
CA VAL A 129 13.64 -7.68 -7.08
C VAL A 129 13.83 -6.43 -7.93
N TYR A 130 13.09 -5.38 -7.63
CA TYR A 130 13.22 -4.07 -8.27
C TYR A 130 13.76 -3.08 -7.25
N VAL A 131 14.85 -2.38 -7.58
CA VAL A 131 15.44 -1.34 -6.73
C VAL A 131 15.60 -0.07 -7.53
N VAL A 132 15.11 1.04 -6.96
CA VAL A 132 15.44 2.38 -7.44
C VAL A 132 16.78 2.79 -6.87
N CYS A 133 17.72 3.12 -7.74
CA CYS A 133 19.01 3.68 -7.38
C CYS A 133 19.17 5.08 -7.96
N VAL A 134 19.82 5.96 -7.18
CA VAL A 134 20.20 7.30 -7.60
C VAL A 134 21.69 7.46 -7.39
N GLU A 135 22.42 7.86 -8.43
CA GLU A 135 23.86 8.12 -8.40
C GLU A 135 24.12 9.60 -8.71
N TYR A 136 25.11 10.18 -8.01
CA TYR A 136 25.60 11.54 -8.24
C TYR A 136 27.06 11.52 -8.69
N ASP A 137 27.33 11.97 -9.90
CA ASP A 137 28.67 11.96 -10.53
C ASP A 137 29.50 13.22 -10.25
N GLY A 138 29.01 14.14 -9.40
CA GLY A 138 29.61 15.46 -9.13
C GLY A 138 28.93 16.57 -9.92
N VAL A 139 28.14 16.26 -10.96
CA VAL A 139 27.47 17.22 -11.83
C VAL A 139 25.95 17.03 -11.83
N LYS A 140 25.49 15.79 -11.97
CA LYS A 140 24.06 15.49 -12.07
C LYS A 140 23.68 14.22 -11.30
N TYR A 141 22.40 14.13 -10.96
CA TYR A 141 21.79 12.92 -10.47
C TYR A 141 21.27 12.05 -11.61
N THR A 142 21.65 10.77 -11.60
CA THR A 142 21.17 9.75 -12.54
C THR A 142 20.34 8.74 -11.79
N SER A 143 19.08 8.60 -12.17
CA SER A 143 18.15 7.63 -11.61
C SER A 143 18.06 6.37 -12.47
N LYS A 144 18.09 5.21 -11.81
CA LYS A 144 18.04 3.89 -12.44
C LYS A 144 17.01 3.02 -11.74
N VAL A 145 16.38 2.11 -12.47
CA VAL A 145 15.70 0.94 -11.91
C VAL A 145 16.55 -0.28 -12.19
N LEU A 146 16.89 -1.03 -11.15
CA LEU A 146 17.54 -2.32 -11.29
C LEU A 146 16.49 -3.42 -11.13
N LYS A 147 16.31 -4.25 -12.14
CA LYS A 147 15.52 -5.48 -12.05
C LYS A 147 16.48 -6.66 -11.95
N ASN A 148 16.50 -7.35 -10.81
CA ASN A 148 17.42 -8.46 -10.53
C ASN A 148 18.89 -8.09 -10.81
N GLY A 149 19.30 -6.86 -10.45
CA GLY A 149 20.64 -6.33 -10.67
C GLY A 149 20.89 -5.71 -12.05
N VAL A 150 20.00 -5.90 -13.03
CA VAL A 150 20.13 -5.30 -14.37
C VAL A 150 19.54 -3.90 -14.37
N ALA A 151 20.36 -2.88 -14.66
CA ALA A 151 19.96 -1.47 -14.60
C ALA A 151 19.30 -0.98 -15.88
N SER A 152 18.24 -0.17 -15.73
CA SER A 152 17.63 0.66 -16.76
C SER A 152 17.61 2.11 -16.29
N ILE A 153 18.17 3.02 -17.11
CA ILE A 153 18.27 4.45 -16.78
C ILE A 153 16.93 5.12 -17.04
N LEU A 154 16.47 5.96 -16.10
CA LEU A 154 15.19 6.67 -16.18
C LEU A 154 15.33 8.06 -16.84
N ASN A 155 16.47 8.72 -16.68
CA ASN A 155 16.73 10.02 -17.27
C ASN A 155 17.79 9.93 -18.37
N SER A 156 17.55 10.66 -19.46
CA SER A 156 18.49 10.75 -20.60
C SER A 156 19.10 12.15 -20.69
N GLY A 157 20.24 12.24 -21.36
CA GLY A 157 20.90 13.51 -21.63
C GLY A 157 21.46 14.20 -20.38
N SER A 158 21.42 15.53 -20.37
CA SER A 158 21.99 16.39 -19.32
C SER A 158 21.07 16.61 -18.11
N ASN A 159 19.81 16.20 -18.18
CA ASN A 159 18.85 16.46 -17.12
C ASN A 159 19.15 15.61 -15.87
N SER A 160 19.10 16.26 -14.71
CA SER A 160 19.20 15.62 -13.41
C SER A 160 17.85 15.00 -13.03
N ALA A 161 17.84 13.77 -12.51
CA ALA A 161 16.63 13.14 -11.99
C ALA A 161 16.91 12.44 -10.67
N THR A 162 15.95 12.53 -9.75
CA THR A 162 15.99 11.89 -8.43
C THR A 162 14.70 11.07 -8.24
N ALA A 163 14.77 9.79 -8.52
CA ALA A 163 13.68 8.84 -8.27
C ALA A 163 13.58 8.53 -6.77
N ARG A 164 12.36 8.36 -6.24
CA ARG A 164 12.10 8.26 -4.81
C ARG A 164 11.27 7.05 -4.42
N SER A 165 10.39 6.59 -5.27
CA SER A 165 9.45 5.53 -4.95
C SER A 165 9.17 4.67 -6.18
N ILE A 166 8.92 3.39 -5.96
CA ILE A 166 8.61 2.42 -7.00
C ILE A 166 7.38 1.60 -6.63
N PHE A 167 6.56 1.31 -7.61
CA PHE A 167 5.46 0.35 -7.53
C PHE A 167 5.46 -0.52 -8.79
N VAL A 168 5.28 -1.82 -8.63
CA VAL A 168 5.19 -2.73 -9.78
C VAL A 168 3.83 -3.41 -9.79
N LYS A 169 3.09 -3.23 -10.87
CA LYS A 169 1.81 -3.90 -11.10
C LYS A 169 1.91 -4.74 -12.37
N GLU A 170 1.68 -6.03 -12.22
CA GLU A 170 1.87 -7.00 -13.33
C GLU A 170 3.27 -6.88 -13.94
N THR A 171 3.40 -6.43 -15.16
CA THR A 171 4.66 -6.17 -15.84
C THR A 171 5.04 -4.68 -15.86
N ASP A 172 4.11 -3.82 -15.45
CA ASP A 172 4.31 -2.37 -15.47
C ASP A 172 5.08 -1.90 -14.23
N VAL A 173 6.16 -1.17 -14.48
CA VAL A 173 7.00 -0.55 -13.46
C VAL A 173 6.70 0.94 -13.42
N TYR A 174 6.25 1.42 -12.27
CA TYR A 174 5.95 2.83 -12.02
C TYR A 174 6.96 3.38 -11.03
N VAL A 175 7.55 4.52 -11.35
CA VAL A 175 8.50 5.22 -10.48
C VAL A 175 8.05 6.67 -10.32
N ALA A 176 8.05 7.18 -9.10
CA ALA A 176 7.87 8.61 -8.82
C ALA A 176 9.18 9.24 -8.39
N GLY A 177 9.36 10.49 -8.75
CA GLY A 177 10.52 11.29 -8.38
C GLY A 177 10.48 12.68 -9.02
N ASP A 178 11.61 13.34 -9.07
CA ASP A 178 11.75 14.68 -9.66
C ASP A 178 12.73 14.66 -10.82
N GLN A 179 12.47 15.50 -11.79
CA GLN A 179 13.38 15.76 -12.92
C GLN A 179 13.61 17.27 -13.04
N SER A 180 14.84 17.69 -13.34
CA SER A 180 15.12 19.08 -13.71
C SER A 180 14.87 19.29 -15.20
N ILE A 181 13.85 20.07 -15.52
CA ILE A 181 13.51 20.43 -16.89
C ILE A 181 13.65 21.94 -17.03
N ASN A 182 14.54 22.41 -17.90
CA ASN A 182 14.84 23.84 -18.06
C ASN A 182 15.15 24.55 -16.71
N ASN A 183 15.91 23.89 -15.83
CA ASN A 183 16.22 24.32 -14.46
C ASN A 183 15.01 24.42 -13.51
N VAL A 184 13.86 23.93 -13.90
CA VAL A 184 12.68 23.80 -13.03
C VAL A 184 12.62 22.36 -12.49
N ARG A 185 12.55 22.21 -11.17
CA ARG A 185 12.32 20.93 -10.52
C ARG A 185 10.86 20.52 -10.67
N THR A 186 10.62 19.42 -11.38
CA THR A 186 9.28 18.99 -11.77
C THR A 186 9.04 17.55 -11.31
N GLY A 187 7.96 17.34 -10.56
CA GLY A 187 7.51 16.00 -10.18
C GLY A 187 7.18 15.17 -11.41
N THR A 188 7.73 13.99 -11.49
CA THR A 188 7.68 13.13 -12.67
C THR A 188 7.31 11.70 -12.28
N VAL A 189 6.50 11.08 -13.11
CA VAL A 189 6.22 9.63 -13.08
C VAL A 189 6.85 8.99 -14.29
N TRP A 190 7.63 7.94 -14.10
CA TRP A 190 8.10 7.07 -15.17
C TRP A 190 7.28 5.79 -15.17
N LYS A 191 6.61 5.50 -16.27
CA LYS A 191 5.98 4.20 -16.52
C LYS A 191 6.83 3.44 -17.54
N ASN A 192 7.39 2.31 -17.12
CA ASN A 192 8.29 1.49 -17.97
C ASN A 192 9.43 2.33 -18.60
N GLY A 193 9.97 3.29 -17.83
CA GLY A 193 11.03 4.21 -18.28
C GLY A 193 10.55 5.44 -19.05
N ILE A 194 9.27 5.53 -19.42
CA ILE A 194 8.71 6.69 -20.12
C ILE A 194 8.26 7.73 -19.11
N ALA A 195 8.84 8.93 -19.17
CA ALA A 195 8.58 10.02 -18.25
C ALA A 195 7.30 10.79 -18.61
N THR A 196 6.49 11.10 -17.58
CA THR A 196 5.34 12.02 -17.65
C THR A 196 5.44 12.98 -16.48
N THR A 197 5.42 14.28 -16.75
CA THR A 197 5.45 15.32 -15.70
C THR A 197 4.07 15.50 -15.09
N LEU A 198 4.03 15.71 -13.78
CA LEU A 198 2.77 15.94 -13.03
C LEU A 198 2.27 17.39 -13.18
N SER A 199 3.18 18.34 -13.45
CA SER A 199 2.88 19.77 -13.59
C SER A 199 3.97 20.42 -14.42
N SER A 200 3.68 21.56 -15.05
CA SER A 200 4.70 22.46 -15.65
C SER A 200 5.43 23.29 -14.59
N ASP A 201 4.85 23.43 -13.40
CA ASP A 201 5.37 24.23 -12.29
C ASP A 201 6.27 23.41 -11.37
N VAL A 202 6.95 24.11 -10.46
CA VAL A 202 7.75 23.46 -9.42
C VAL A 202 6.90 22.48 -8.62
N SER A 203 7.35 21.24 -8.56
CA SER A 203 6.64 20.18 -7.84
C SER A 203 7.59 19.06 -7.44
N SER A 204 7.18 18.25 -6.48
CA SER A 204 7.87 17.01 -6.12
C SER A 204 6.93 15.82 -6.14
N ALA A 205 7.43 14.66 -6.54
CA ALA A 205 6.74 13.37 -6.47
C ALA A 205 7.54 12.45 -5.55
N ASN A 206 7.05 12.21 -4.34
CA ASN A 206 7.79 11.51 -3.29
C ASN A 206 7.40 10.03 -3.17
N SER A 207 6.16 9.69 -3.49
CA SER A 207 5.64 8.33 -3.33
C SER A 207 4.62 8.01 -4.41
N ILE A 208 4.58 6.75 -4.84
CA ILE A 208 3.64 6.25 -5.86
C ILE A 208 2.94 5.00 -5.37
N PHE A 209 1.65 4.89 -5.69
CA PHE A 209 0.82 3.71 -5.45
C PHE A 209 -0.11 3.47 -6.64
N VAL A 210 -0.32 2.21 -7.00
CA VAL A 210 -1.26 1.85 -8.09
C VAL A 210 -2.35 0.95 -7.54
N SER A 211 -3.61 1.36 -7.69
CA SER A 211 -4.78 0.58 -7.28
C SER A 211 -5.75 0.47 -8.46
N GLY A 212 -6.14 -0.75 -8.81
CA GLY A 212 -6.89 -0.97 -10.06
C GLY A 212 -6.12 -0.41 -11.26
N THR A 213 -6.74 0.47 -12.03
CA THR A 213 -6.11 1.20 -13.15
C THR A 213 -5.58 2.59 -12.74
N ASP A 214 -5.85 3.00 -11.50
CA ASP A 214 -5.52 4.34 -11.03
C ASP A 214 -4.10 4.42 -10.47
N VAL A 215 -3.38 5.46 -10.89
CA VAL A 215 -2.04 5.82 -10.41
C VAL A 215 -2.16 7.00 -9.46
N TYR A 216 -1.69 6.82 -8.25
CA TYR A 216 -1.68 7.84 -7.19
C TYR A 216 -0.25 8.25 -6.88
N VAL A 217 -0.01 9.55 -6.77
CA VAL A 217 1.30 10.12 -6.42
C VAL A 217 1.13 11.09 -5.27
N GLY A 218 1.93 10.93 -4.23
CA GLY A 218 2.03 11.88 -3.12
C GLY A 218 3.28 12.75 -3.26
N GLY A 219 3.16 14.04 -2.92
CA GLY A 219 4.28 14.96 -3.01
C GLY A 219 3.92 16.39 -2.59
N SER A 220 4.47 17.39 -3.28
CA SER A 220 4.14 18.79 -3.04
C SER A 220 4.05 19.59 -4.34
N LYS A 221 3.15 20.58 -4.37
CA LYS A 221 3.13 21.65 -5.37
C LYS A 221 3.80 22.90 -4.81
N ASP A 222 4.52 23.62 -5.67
CA ASP A 222 5.27 24.85 -5.34
C ASP A 222 6.26 24.64 -4.16
N MET A 223 6.70 23.40 -3.90
CA MET A 223 7.53 22.97 -2.76
C MET A 223 6.93 23.26 -1.37
N LEU A 224 5.70 23.74 -1.29
CA LEU A 224 5.06 24.26 -0.06
C LEU A 224 3.73 23.57 0.25
N LYS A 225 3.00 23.16 -0.78
CA LYS A 225 1.62 22.68 -0.66
C LYS A 225 1.56 21.16 -0.76
N PRO A 226 1.10 20.44 0.26
CA PRO A 226 0.98 18.99 0.22
C PRO A 226 -0.05 18.60 -0.84
N ALA A 227 0.31 17.68 -1.71
CA ALA A 227 -0.52 17.33 -2.86
C ALA A 227 -0.58 15.82 -3.10
N VAL A 228 -1.70 15.39 -3.62
CA VAL A 228 -1.90 14.06 -4.20
C VAL A 228 -2.38 14.23 -5.65
N TRP A 229 -1.77 13.51 -6.56
CA TRP A 229 -2.23 13.38 -7.94
C TRP A 229 -2.87 12.02 -8.12
N LYS A 230 -4.05 11.99 -8.74
CA LYS A 230 -4.70 10.77 -9.23
C LYS A 230 -4.77 10.84 -10.74
N ASN A 231 -4.07 9.94 -11.45
CA ASN A 231 -4.00 9.95 -12.92
C ASN A 231 -3.60 11.32 -13.50
N GLY A 232 -2.68 12.02 -12.83
CA GLY A 232 -2.23 13.36 -13.20
C GLY A 232 -3.13 14.53 -12.72
N LEU A 233 -4.32 14.26 -12.19
CA LEU A 233 -5.19 15.29 -11.62
C LEU A 233 -4.81 15.58 -10.17
N ILE A 234 -4.50 16.84 -9.86
CA ILE A 234 -4.01 17.27 -8.55
C ILE A 234 -5.16 17.55 -7.57
N THR A 235 -4.94 17.14 -6.32
CA THR A 235 -5.70 17.56 -5.13
C THR A 235 -4.73 18.12 -4.10
N ILE A 236 -4.91 19.39 -3.70
CA ILE A 236 -4.16 19.97 -2.59
C ILE A 236 -4.78 19.51 -1.29
N LEU A 237 -3.96 18.97 -0.40
CA LEU A 237 -4.42 18.53 0.92
C LEU A 237 -4.52 19.70 1.89
N PRO A 238 -5.38 19.64 2.92
CA PRO A 238 -5.48 20.68 3.93
C PRO A 238 -4.16 20.90 4.66
N TYR A 239 -3.70 22.14 4.75
CA TYR A 239 -2.48 22.58 5.44
C TYR A 239 -2.65 23.99 5.98
N ASN A 240 -1.83 24.40 6.95
CA ASN A 240 -1.79 25.80 7.37
C ASN A 240 -0.98 26.63 6.34
N ASN A 241 -1.54 27.74 5.88
CA ASN A 241 -0.96 28.55 4.80
C ASN A 241 0.34 29.29 5.17
N PHE A 242 0.92 29.03 6.33
CA PHE A 242 2.07 29.79 6.81
C PHE A 242 3.43 29.21 6.43
N ASN A 243 3.51 27.90 6.09
CA ASN A 243 4.81 27.24 5.92
C ASN A 243 4.76 25.98 5.05
N THR A 244 5.92 25.35 4.87
CA THR A 244 6.07 24.14 4.05
C THR A 244 5.33 22.96 4.62
N SER A 245 4.58 22.29 3.77
CA SER A 245 3.96 21.00 4.06
C SER A 245 4.14 20.08 2.86
N LEU A 246 4.39 18.80 3.09
CA LEU A 246 4.58 17.86 1.98
C LEU A 246 4.08 16.45 2.34
N VAL A 247 3.66 15.73 1.32
CA VAL A 247 3.38 14.29 1.40
C VAL A 247 4.68 13.54 1.11
N ARG A 248 5.07 12.63 2.02
CA ARG A 248 6.25 11.75 1.88
C ARG A 248 5.87 10.37 1.40
N SER A 249 4.72 9.87 1.81
CA SER A 249 4.27 8.52 1.52
C SER A 249 2.76 8.48 1.27
N ILE A 250 2.33 7.64 0.34
CA ILE A 250 0.93 7.42 0.00
C ILE A 250 0.62 5.93 0.00
N TYR A 251 -0.58 5.57 0.44
CA TYR A 251 -1.12 4.23 0.38
C TYR A 251 -2.60 4.28 0.02
N VAL A 252 -3.07 3.33 -0.78
CA VAL A 252 -4.51 3.23 -1.11
C VAL A 252 -5.03 1.87 -0.67
N SER A 253 -6.09 1.88 0.12
CA SER A 253 -6.76 0.66 0.59
C SER A 253 -8.26 0.87 0.53
N ASN A 254 -8.98 -0.08 -0.09
CA ASN A 254 -10.44 -0.04 -0.20
C ASN A 254 -10.98 1.32 -0.71
N GLU A 255 -10.36 1.85 -1.79
CA GLU A 255 -10.70 3.16 -2.40
C GLU A 255 -10.40 4.37 -1.51
N VAL A 256 -9.87 4.17 -0.32
CA VAL A 256 -9.46 5.24 0.60
C VAL A 256 -7.99 5.56 0.35
N VAL A 257 -7.70 6.84 0.11
CA VAL A 257 -6.34 7.37 -0.06
C VAL A 257 -5.82 7.83 1.29
N TYR A 258 -4.71 7.27 1.71
CA TYR A 258 -3.97 7.66 2.91
C TYR A 258 -2.66 8.33 2.49
N ALA A 259 -2.35 9.47 3.08
CA ALA A 259 -1.09 10.18 2.87
C ALA A 259 -0.45 10.49 4.21
N ALA A 260 0.87 10.36 4.29
CA ALA A 260 1.67 10.74 5.46
C ALA A 260 2.76 11.71 5.07
N GLY A 261 3.11 12.59 5.98
CA GLY A 261 4.14 13.61 5.76
C GLY A 261 4.33 14.51 6.96
N ASP A 262 4.67 15.74 6.70
CA ASP A 262 4.85 16.75 7.73
C ASP A 262 4.31 18.11 7.30
N GLU A 263 3.97 18.92 8.30
CA GLU A 263 3.56 20.30 8.19
C GLU A 263 4.37 21.13 9.17
N TYR A 264 5.01 22.19 8.67
CA TYR A 264 5.75 23.12 9.54
C TYR A 264 4.79 24.14 10.14
N ASP A 265 4.76 24.30 11.48
CA ASP A 265 3.82 25.17 12.19
C ASP A 265 4.37 26.59 12.45
N GLY A 266 5.55 26.90 11.93
CA GLY A 266 6.30 28.14 12.18
C GLY A 266 7.45 27.96 13.16
N SER A 267 7.46 26.88 13.94
CA SER A 267 8.51 26.53 14.91
C SER A 267 9.07 25.14 14.64
N PHE A 268 8.21 24.16 14.39
CA PHE A 268 8.59 22.75 14.26
C PHE A 268 7.83 22.07 13.12
N ALA A 269 8.47 21.07 12.50
CA ALA A 269 7.76 20.12 11.66
C ALA A 269 6.86 19.22 12.51
N LYS A 270 5.63 19.02 12.08
CA LYS A 270 4.61 18.15 12.72
C LYS A 270 4.25 17.01 11.80
N ALA A 271 4.49 15.80 12.23
CA ALA A 271 4.06 14.62 11.50
C ALA A 271 2.53 14.61 11.34
N LYS A 272 2.07 14.33 10.13
CA LYS A 272 0.66 14.45 9.75
C LYS A 272 0.21 13.29 8.89
N VAL A 273 -1.06 12.92 9.03
CA VAL A 273 -1.74 11.94 8.16
C VAL A 273 -2.99 12.60 7.59
N TRP A 274 -3.24 12.36 6.32
CA TRP A 274 -4.47 12.74 5.60
C TRP A 274 -5.18 11.49 5.10
N GLN A 275 -6.52 11.52 5.12
CA GLN A 275 -7.36 10.47 4.58
C GLN A 275 -8.41 11.09 3.66
N ASN A 276 -8.49 10.65 2.40
CA ASN A 276 -9.40 11.19 1.38
C ASN A 276 -9.41 12.74 1.35
N ALA A 277 -8.22 13.35 1.32
CA ALA A 277 -8.03 14.80 1.35
C ALA A 277 -8.55 15.52 2.61
N SER A 278 -8.92 14.82 3.67
CA SER A 278 -9.20 15.39 4.98
C SER A 278 -8.01 15.15 5.91
N ALA A 279 -7.61 16.19 6.68
CA ALA A 279 -6.64 16.00 7.74
C ALA A 279 -7.24 15.07 8.81
N THR A 280 -6.56 13.98 9.12
CA THR A 280 -6.90 13.12 10.23
C THR A 280 -6.04 13.45 11.44
N ASN A 281 -6.24 12.75 12.54
CA ASN A 281 -5.63 13.01 13.84
C ASN A 281 -4.12 13.23 13.76
N THR A 282 -3.62 14.14 14.59
CA THR A 282 -2.20 14.27 14.94
C THR A 282 -1.70 12.96 15.52
N LEU A 283 -0.50 12.58 15.13
CA LEU A 283 0.16 11.39 15.69
C LEU A 283 0.58 11.68 17.13
N GLU A 284 0.44 10.70 18.01
CA GLU A 284 0.78 10.83 19.43
C GLU A 284 2.24 11.23 19.64
N GLY A 285 2.51 12.13 20.59
CA GLY A 285 3.84 12.58 20.96
C GLY A 285 4.42 13.68 20.05
N THR A 286 3.70 14.18 19.03
CA THR A 286 4.25 15.08 18.00
C THR A 286 4.04 16.58 18.29
N TYR A 287 3.48 16.95 19.44
CA TYR A 287 2.99 18.32 19.70
C TYR A 287 4.06 19.37 19.98
N THR A 288 5.22 18.99 20.53
CA THR A 288 6.21 19.94 21.07
C THR A 288 7.55 19.93 20.37
N ASN A 289 7.81 19.02 19.43
CA ASN A 289 9.11 18.80 18.83
C ASN A 289 9.02 18.50 17.34
N ASN A 290 10.14 18.57 16.63
CA ASN A 290 10.22 18.16 15.23
C ASN A 290 9.85 16.68 15.06
N SER A 291 8.78 16.43 14.32
CA SER A 291 8.33 15.09 13.98
C SER A 291 8.02 14.97 12.49
N VAL A 292 8.27 13.81 11.94
CA VAL A 292 8.09 13.53 10.51
C VAL A 292 7.50 12.13 10.34
N ALA A 293 6.46 12.01 9.52
CA ALA A 293 5.89 10.74 9.09
C ALA A 293 6.46 10.38 7.71
N ASN A 294 7.40 9.44 7.65
CA ASN A 294 8.14 9.10 6.45
C ASN A 294 7.43 8.05 5.58
N SER A 295 6.72 7.12 6.19
CA SER A 295 6.08 6.00 5.49
C SER A 295 4.73 5.68 6.11
N ILE A 296 3.75 5.35 5.26
CA ILE A 296 2.41 4.90 5.66
C ILE A 296 2.06 3.59 4.96
N VAL A 297 1.50 2.67 5.72
CA VAL A 297 0.98 1.38 5.24
C VAL A 297 -0.36 1.12 5.90
N VAL A 298 -1.30 0.54 5.15
CA VAL A 298 -2.58 0.10 5.72
C VAL A 298 -2.69 -1.42 5.58
N SER A 299 -2.92 -2.10 6.69
CA SER A 299 -3.13 -3.55 6.73
C SER A 299 -4.29 -3.87 7.68
N ASP A 300 -5.21 -4.70 7.19
CA ASP A 300 -6.38 -5.16 7.96
C ASP A 300 -7.18 -4.02 8.62
N GLY A 301 -7.34 -2.90 7.88
CA GLY A 301 -8.05 -1.70 8.32
C GLY A 301 -7.28 -0.82 9.31
N ALA A 302 -6.08 -1.22 9.75
CA ALA A 302 -5.24 -0.43 10.63
C ALA A 302 -4.21 0.38 9.81
N VAL A 303 -4.00 1.64 10.21
CA VAL A 303 -3.04 2.57 9.61
C VAL A 303 -1.74 2.52 10.42
N TYR A 304 -0.64 2.17 9.78
CA TYR A 304 0.70 2.15 10.36
C TYR A 304 1.55 3.26 9.75
N VAL A 305 2.25 4.00 10.58
CA VAL A 305 3.12 5.09 10.15
C VAL A 305 4.50 4.89 10.79
N ALA A 306 5.55 4.98 9.98
CA ALA A 306 6.92 5.01 10.45
C ALA A 306 7.54 6.38 10.23
N GLY A 307 8.38 6.82 11.15
CA GLY A 307 9.01 8.11 11.06
C GLY A 307 9.91 8.41 12.24
N GLN A 308 9.98 9.68 12.61
CA GLN A 308 10.78 10.14 13.73
C GLN A 308 10.09 11.26 14.50
N ASN A 309 10.46 11.40 15.79
CA ASN A 309 10.14 12.54 16.62
C ASN A 309 11.38 12.90 17.46
N SER A 310 11.83 14.15 17.36
CA SER A 310 13.04 14.65 18.07
C SER A 310 14.29 13.80 17.82
N GLY A 311 14.47 13.32 16.57
CA GLY A 311 15.61 12.50 16.19
C GLY A 311 15.57 11.06 16.71
N ARG A 312 14.43 10.57 17.15
CA ARG A 312 14.21 9.17 17.56
C ARG A 312 13.20 8.50 16.66
N GLN A 313 13.42 7.23 16.36
CA GLN A 313 12.52 6.41 15.57
C GLN A 313 11.20 6.21 16.33
N TYR A 314 10.11 6.44 15.60
CA TYR A 314 8.73 6.19 16.06
C TYR A 314 7.98 5.32 15.06
N THR A 315 7.12 4.46 15.59
CA THR A 315 6.10 3.75 14.81
C THR A 315 4.75 3.94 15.48
N TRP A 316 3.78 4.39 14.71
CA TRP A 316 2.40 4.61 15.17
C TRP A 316 1.45 3.61 14.52
N LYS A 317 0.44 3.18 15.26
CA LYS A 317 -0.72 2.42 14.76
C LYS A 317 -1.99 3.20 15.08
N ASN A 318 -2.78 3.56 14.07
CA ASN A 318 -3.99 4.38 14.22
C ASN A 318 -3.75 5.67 15.04
N GLY A 319 -2.59 6.30 14.85
CA GLY A 319 -2.19 7.51 15.55
C GLY A 319 -1.54 7.30 16.92
N VAL A 320 -1.60 6.11 17.50
CA VAL A 320 -1.01 5.77 18.82
C VAL A 320 0.39 5.20 18.64
N THR A 321 1.34 5.65 19.47
CA THR A 321 2.72 5.13 19.46
C THR A 321 2.75 3.68 19.94
N ILE A 322 3.29 2.79 19.10
CA ILE A 322 3.45 1.36 19.43
C ILE A 322 4.91 0.96 19.64
N TYR A 323 5.84 1.59 18.93
CA TYR A 323 7.28 1.38 19.11
C TYR A 323 8.00 2.73 19.13
N LEU A 324 8.88 2.87 20.10
CA LEU A 324 9.75 4.03 20.32
C LEU A 324 11.11 3.51 20.74
N LEU A 325 12.16 3.95 20.04
CA LEU A 325 13.52 3.69 20.52
C LEU A 325 13.85 4.65 21.65
N THR A 326 14.08 4.11 22.85
CA THR A 326 14.35 4.88 24.07
C THR A 326 15.84 4.99 24.40
N SER A 327 16.70 4.16 23.79
CA SER A 327 18.16 4.20 23.97
C SER A 327 18.75 5.48 23.35
N GLY A 328 19.47 6.22 24.11
CA GLY A 328 19.98 7.59 23.97
C GLY A 328 20.60 8.09 22.65
N THR A 329 20.56 7.31 21.57
CA THR A 329 21.15 7.66 20.27
C THR A 329 20.07 8.12 19.28
N SER A 330 20.44 8.94 18.30
CA SER A 330 19.56 9.36 17.23
C SER A 330 19.22 8.18 16.32
N SER A 331 17.95 8.06 15.91
CA SER A 331 17.49 7.02 15.00
C SER A 331 16.33 7.52 14.13
N ILE A 332 16.24 7.07 12.89
CA ILE A 332 15.16 7.45 11.97
C ILE A 332 14.65 6.20 11.26
N ALA A 333 13.33 6.05 11.17
CA ALA A 333 12.70 5.09 10.26
C ALA A 333 12.24 5.82 8.99
N TYR A 334 12.67 5.33 7.84
CA TYR A 334 12.30 5.87 6.53
C TYR A 334 11.18 5.10 5.86
N SER A 335 11.08 3.81 6.10
CA SER A 335 10.14 2.92 5.42
C SER A 335 9.48 1.97 6.42
N ALA A 336 8.24 1.60 6.12
CA ALA A 336 7.50 0.56 6.82
C ALA A 336 6.95 -0.47 5.85
N PHE A 337 6.85 -1.71 6.31
CA PHE A 337 6.16 -2.82 5.65
C PHE A 337 5.43 -3.64 6.70
N VAL A 338 4.20 -4.06 6.40
CA VAL A 338 3.37 -4.86 7.32
C VAL A 338 2.92 -6.13 6.63
N ILE A 339 3.13 -7.26 7.25
CA ILE A 339 2.66 -8.56 6.78
C ILE A 339 2.10 -9.37 7.97
N GLY A 340 0.80 -9.72 7.90
CA GLY A 340 0.12 -10.31 9.04
C GLY A 340 0.21 -9.42 10.29
N ALA A 341 0.72 -9.95 11.39
CA ALA A 341 0.92 -9.22 12.64
C ALA A 341 2.31 -8.54 12.72
N ASP A 342 3.23 -8.83 11.80
CA ASP A 342 4.59 -8.33 11.84
C ASP A 342 4.72 -6.98 11.15
N ILE A 343 5.39 -6.05 11.85
CA ILE A 343 5.71 -4.71 11.36
C ILE A 343 7.22 -4.62 11.20
N TYR A 344 7.64 -4.29 9.98
CA TYR A 344 9.04 -4.05 9.65
C TYR A 344 9.23 -2.57 9.37
N THR A 345 10.28 -1.96 9.93
CA THR A 345 10.72 -0.62 9.58
C THR A 345 12.19 -0.61 9.24
N ALA A 346 12.61 0.25 8.32
CA ALA A 346 14.01 0.38 7.91
C ALA A 346 14.48 1.81 8.05
N GLY A 347 15.75 1.98 8.45
CA GLY A 347 16.35 3.30 8.70
C GLY A 347 17.78 3.19 9.20
N TYR A 348 18.12 3.97 10.19
CA TYR A 348 19.41 3.89 10.86
C TYR A 348 19.32 4.15 12.37
N GLU A 349 20.31 3.65 13.11
CA GLU A 349 20.67 4.09 14.45
C GLU A 349 22.06 4.72 14.43
N TYR A 350 22.22 5.87 15.12
CA TYR A 350 23.53 6.50 15.28
C TYR A 350 24.26 5.89 16.47
N ASN A 351 25.45 5.32 16.25
CA ASN A 351 26.22 4.63 17.29
C ASN A 351 27.17 5.56 18.08
N GLY A 352 27.08 6.88 17.89
CA GLY A 352 27.98 7.86 18.47
C GLY A 352 29.08 8.34 17.51
N ILE A 353 29.30 7.64 16.39
CA ILE A 353 30.31 7.95 15.37
C ILE A 353 29.65 7.94 13.97
N ASN A 354 28.95 6.89 13.63
CA ASN A 354 28.34 6.65 12.31
C ASN A 354 26.87 6.24 12.42
N ASN A 355 26.14 6.44 11.35
CA ASN A 355 24.83 5.83 11.17
C ASN A 355 25.00 4.35 10.82
N VAL A 356 24.29 3.49 11.49
CA VAL A 356 24.26 2.03 11.27
C VAL A 356 22.95 1.68 10.58
N ALA A 357 23.02 1.16 9.37
CA ALA A 357 21.82 0.72 8.65
C ALA A 357 21.09 -0.36 9.48
N THR A 358 19.81 -0.11 9.76
CA THR A 358 19.04 -0.92 10.71
C THR A 358 17.67 -1.27 10.13
N VAL A 359 17.24 -2.50 10.35
CA VAL A 359 15.85 -2.93 10.18
C VAL A 359 15.30 -3.34 11.56
N TRP A 360 14.08 -2.90 11.86
CA TRP A 360 13.39 -3.31 13.09
C TRP A 360 12.22 -4.21 12.71
N LYS A 361 12.10 -5.33 13.39
CA LYS A 361 10.90 -6.18 13.36
C LYS A 361 10.18 -6.05 14.69
N ASN A 362 8.96 -5.55 14.70
CA ASN A 362 8.17 -5.33 15.92
C ASN A 362 8.95 -4.54 16.99
N GLY A 363 9.70 -3.52 16.56
CA GLY A 363 10.54 -2.70 17.43
C GLY A 363 11.90 -3.31 17.83
N VAL A 364 12.19 -4.56 17.44
CA VAL A 364 13.48 -5.20 17.72
C VAL A 364 14.45 -4.96 16.56
N ALA A 365 15.61 -4.33 16.87
CA ALA A 365 16.62 -3.97 15.89
C ALA A 365 17.44 -5.17 15.39
N THR A 366 17.74 -5.14 14.09
CA THR A 366 18.75 -5.96 13.44
C THR A 366 19.65 -5.03 12.63
N TYR A 367 20.94 -4.99 12.98
CA TYR A 367 21.92 -4.17 12.26
C TYR A 367 22.33 -4.85 10.96
N LEU A 368 22.30 -4.08 9.86
CA LEU A 368 22.66 -4.56 8.52
C LEU A 368 24.13 -4.29 8.19
N THR A 369 24.80 -3.41 8.97
CA THR A 369 26.21 -3.04 8.85
C THR A 369 26.89 -3.07 10.21
N ASP A 370 28.22 -3.10 10.22
CA ASP A 370 29.05 -3.19 11.44
C ASP A 370 29.21 -1.84 12.19
N GLY A 371 28.72 -0.72 11.61
CA GLY A 371 28.83 0.61 12.18
C GLY A 371 30.21 1.25 12.11
N ILE A 372 31.16 0.65 11.40
CA ILE A 372 32.50 1.24 11.17
C ILE A 372 32.40 2.42 10.19
N ARG A 373 31.38 2.40 9.30
CA ARG A 373 31.12 3.41 8.27
C ARG A 373 29.66 3.80 8.26
N ASP A 374 29.39 5.03 7.78
CA ASP A 374 28.01 5.49 7.61
C ASP A 374 27.23 4.61 6.66
N ALA A 375 26.06 4.19 7.10
CA ALA A 375 25.12 3.39 6.31
C ALA A 375 23.67 3.72 6.64
N ILE A 376 22.79 3.62 5.65
CA ILE A 376 21.37 3.91 5.77
C ILE A 376 20.56 2.81 5.07
N ALA A 377 19.53 2.30 5.74
CA ALA A 377 18.49 1.46 5.16
C ALA A 377 17.31 2.36 4.74
N SER A 378 17.07 2.49 3.44
CA SER A 378 16.10 3.45 2.89
C SER A 378 14.70 2.88 2.76
N SER A 379 14.59 1.59 2.39
CA SER A 379 13.29 0.94 2.12
C SER A 379 13.35 -0.53 2.48
N VAL A 380 12.24 -1.06 3.04
CA VAL A 380 12.08 -2.48 3.37
C VAL A 380 10.90 -3.07 2.64
N TYR A 381 11.05 -4.31 2.18
CA TYR A 381 9.99 -5.14 1.62
C TYR A 381 10.16 -6.58 2.11
N VAL A 382 9.05 -7.23 2.46
CA VAL A 382 9.06 -8.65 2.88
C VAL A 382 8.29 -9.47 1.86
N TYR A 383 8.93 -10.53 1.38
CA TYR A 383 8.33 -11.47 0.43
C TYR A 383 8.52 -12.90 0.92
N GLY A 384 7.44 -13.54 1.33
CA GLY A 384 7.49 -14.80 2.06
C GLY A 384 8.14 -14.63 3.42
N THR A 385 9.24 -15.33 3.64
CA THR A 385 10.08 -15.22 4.84
C THR A 385 11.30 -14.33 4.63
N ASP A 386 11.55 -13.89 3.40
CA ASP A 386 12.73 -13.10 3.05
C ASP A 386 12.48 -11.60 3.29
N VAL A 387 13.39 -10.98 4.02
CA VAL A 387 13.41 -9.54 4.27
C VAL A 387 14.44 -8.90 3.31
N TYR A 388 13.94 -7.99 2.47
CA TYR A 388 14.75 -7.22 1.53
C TYR A 388 14.82 -5.77 1.97
N VAL A 389 16.01 -5.20 1.98
CA VAL A 389 16.23 -3.80 2.34
C VAL A 389 17.11 -3.15 1.28
N SER A 390 16.69 -1.98 0.75
CA SER A 390 17.57 -1.14 -0.07
C SER A 390 18.16 -0.01 0.75
N GLY A 391 19.33 0.49 0.36
CA GLY A 391 19.99 1.58 1.05
C GLY A 391 21.40 1.84 0.51
N SER A 392 22.25 2.36 1.38
CA SER A 392 23.65 2.67 1.03
C SER A 392 24.57 2.48 2.22
N GLU A 393 25.85 2.23 1.92
CA GLU A 393 26.95 2.20 2.88
C GLU A 393 28.18 2.91 2.29
N SER A 394 28.84 3.72 3.07
CA SER A 394 30.06 4.41 2.66
C SER A 394 31.22 3.42 2.44
N ASN A 395 31.98 3.59 1.37
CA ASN A 395 33.25 2.89 1.17
C ASN A 395 34.45 3.65 1.78
N GLY A 396 34.18 4.77 2.44
CA GLY A 396 35.17 5.70 3.01
C GLY A 396 35.36 6.98 2.18
N THR A 397 34.92 7.00 0.93
CA THR A 397 34.97 8.17 0.04
C THR A 397 33.63 8.49 -0.61
N LYS A 398 32.84 7.46 -0.92
CA LYS A 398 31.56 7.52 -1.61
C LYS A 398 30.57 6.59 -0.96
N TYR A 399 29.27 6.88 -1.11
CA TYR A 399 28.23 5.92 -0.78
C TYR A 399 28.04 4.91 -1.92
N VAL A 400 27.91 3.64 -1.55
CA VAL A 400 27.65 2.52 -2.46
C VAL A 400 26.21 2.08 -2.25
N ALA A 401 25.41 2.12 -3.32
CA ALA A 401 24.04 1.60 -3.28
C ALA A 401 24.06 0.10 -3.01
N LYS A 402 23.22 -0.35 -2.09
CA LYS A 402 23.14 -1.74 -1.64
C LYS A 402 21.73 -2.27 -1.56
N VAL A 403 21.62 -3.59 -1.68
CA VAL A 403 20.47 -4.36 -1.20
C VAL A 403 20.94 -5.38 -0.20
N TRP A 404 20.23 -5.53 0.90
CA TRP A 404 20.42 -6.62 1.87
C TRP A 404 19.24 -7.58 1.73
N LYS A 405 19.54 -8.86 1.58
CA LYS A 405 18.55 -9.95 1.68
C LYS A 405 18.85 -10.75 2.94
N ASN A 406 17.96 -10.75 3.91
CA ASN A 406 18.14 -11.40 5.22
C ASN A 406 19.47 -11.01 5.88
N GLY A 407 19.85 -9.73 5.80
CA GLY A 407 21.11 -9.19 6.32
C GLY A 407 22.35 -9.37 5.42
N VAL A 408 22.26 -10.15 4.35
CA VAL A 408 23.40 -10.34 3.42
C VAL A 408 23.38 -9.24 2.35
N ALA A 409 24.47 -8.46 2.31
CA ALA A 409 24.62 -7.31 1.40
C ALA A 409 25.05 -7.72 -0.01
N THR A 410 24.46 -7.04 -1.00
CA THR A 410 24.90 -7.04 -2.40
C THR A 410 25.02 -5.59 -2.87
N SER A 411 26.17 -5.21 -3.46
CA SER A 411 26.38 -3.87 -4.02
C SER A 411 25.61 -3.72 -5.35
N LEU A 412 24.96 -2.58 -5.53
CA LEU A 412 24.20 -2.21 -6.73
C LEU A 412 24.90 -1.14 -7.57
N SER A 413 25.92 -0.47 -7.02
CA SER A 413 26.82 0.46 -7.72
C SER A 413 28.27 0.08 -7.43
N ASP A 414 29.18 0.58 -8.26
CA ASP A 414 30.62 0.27 -8.19
C ASP A 414 31.39 1.14 -7.16
N GLY A 415 30.73 2.18 -6.60
CA GLY A 415 31.31 3.09 -5.62
C GLY A 415 32.24 4.15 -6.22
N THR A 416 32.25 4.35 -7.52
CA THR A 416 32.95 5.46 -8.19
C THR A 416 32.20 6.78 -8.02
N ASN A 417 30.87 6.71 -7.97
CA ASN A 417 29.94 7.81 -7.73
C ASN A 417 29.21 7.62 -6.40
N ASP A 418 28.62 8.70 -5.84
CA ASP A 418 27.76 8.59 -4.69
C ASP A 418 26.44 7.90 -5.09
N GLY A 419 26.25 6.66 -4.67
CA GLY A 419 25.11 5.81 -5.03
C GLY A 419 24.22 5.49 -3.82
N ASN A 420 22.90 5.64 -4.00
CA ASN A 420 21.92 5.32 -2.97
C ASN A 420 20.83 4.39 -3.51
N GLY A 421 20.56 3.29 -2.82
CA GLY A 421 19.39 2.45 -3.05
C GLY A 421 18.19 3.06 -2.31
N ILE A 422 17.26 3.67 -3.04
CA ILE A 422 16.21 4.53 -2.46
C ILE A 422 14.96 3.74 -2.09
N ALA A 423 14.46 2.91 -3.00
CA ALA A 423 13.21 2.19 -2.82
C ALA A 423 13.33 0.76 -3.37
N ILE A 424 12.62 -0.17 -2.75
CA ILE A 424 12.61 -1.58 -3.15
C ILE A 424 11.17 -2.08 -3.30
N PHE A 425 10.94 -2.92 -4.30
CA PHE A 425 9.68 -3.61 -4.53
C PHE A 425 9.98 -5.05 -4.99
N ILE A 426 9.22 -6.01 -4.49
CA ILE A 426 9.36 -7.42 -4.87
C ILE A 426 8.03 -7.89 -5.48
N ARG A 427 8.13 -8.57 -6.61
CA ARG A 427 6.98 -9.18 -7.27
C ARG A 427 7.36 -10.48 -7.95
#